data_103515b5ea5793bb1ff11a865472fa8e
#
_entry.id   103515b5ea5793bb1ff11a865472fa8e
#
_cell.length_a   1.000
_cell.length_b   1.000
_cell.length_c   1.000
_cell.angle_alpha   90.00
_cell.angle_beta   90.00
_cell.angle_gamma   90.00
#
_symmetry.space_group_name_H-M   'P 1'
#
loop_
_entity.id
_entity.type
_entity.pdbx_description
1 polymer ?
#
loop_
_entity_poly.entity_id
_entity_poly.type
_entity_poly.pdbx_seq_one_letter_code
_entity_poly.pdbx_strand_id
1 'polypeptide(L)'
;MTQKSKSLIGGISILGLAGLICKVVGVLYRIPLAAYIGGEGIGIYSKVFPSYNLLLTISSAGIPVAISRMVAHYVTRDDPRNAKRIFGVAMPALTALGLIATILLICGSGMLSDRCGTPEARGGYLAIAPSLLFVCVMSAFRGYMQGHRIMLPTAISQLIEQVGKVGVALPMAIWGMRAGGPALGAAGALLGTSIAEGAALLYMAVKHLLSRRAFAQVAQDESAAVLSRKRIIIRLAAISIPITLGACIVPLAGWIDSFMLTNLMEGGGMDTTEALVRYGLYSGMVLTLINVPTALAMAMSTNLVPAISAGMARGDKDYVSRESITGLRIAAVIGFPCAVGMSILAKPILFLFYSGSYTAEHLTIAGELLQMSAMTIGLFTMVQATSGILQGCGKQRIPMYTLLAGVACKVLLNFLLVRIPALNIHGAPIASLVCYTVSMAPNLYYVVKYAARRFPVTDIVLRPLAATLAMGAVVWLLWQKLFTESYLSAGRGKLMIAGIVCVAAGIAVYVVCAVLFKAVRSEDLPARLRRRAVLCYNNVSCGRQNVRRFDGAACPPPAIISA
;
A
#
# COMPACT_ATOMS: atom_id res chain seq x y z
N MET A 1 13.63 -28.78 -7.82
CA MET A 1 12.92 -27.58 -8.36
C MET A 1 13.40 -27.35 -9.78
N THR A 2 12.54 -27.54 -10.77
CA THR A 2 12.86 -27.37 -12.19
C THR A 2 13.19 -25.91 -12.48
N GLN A 3 14.03 -25.66 -13.49
CA GLN A 3 14.46 -24.31 -13.95
C GLN A 3 13.26 -23.38 -14.24
N LYS A 4 12.12 -23.93 -14.71
CA LYS A 4 10.83 -23.23 -14.87
C LYS A 4 10.21 -22.73 -13.54
N SER A 5 10.42 -23.44 -12.41
CA SER A 5 9.94 -23.02 -11.09
C SER A 5 10.78 -21.87 -10.50
N LYS A 6 12.09 -21.85 -10.75
CA LYS A 6 12.99 -20.75 -10.31
C LYS A 6 12.66 -19.44 -11.03
N SER A 7 12.28 -19.47 -12.31
CA SER A 7 11.92 -18.28 -13.08
C SER A 7 10.58 -17.66 -12.64
N LEU A 8 9.61 -18.48 -12.21
CA LEU A 8 8.31 -17.99 -11.74
C LEU A 8 8.42 -17.28 -10.39
N ILE A 9 9.16 -17.89 -9.44
CA ILE A 9 9.40 -17.30 -8.11
C ILE A 9 10.19 -15.99 -8.25
N GLY A 10 11.19 -15.96 -9.13
CA GLY A 10 11.96 -14.76 -9.45
C GLY A 10 11.09 -13.63 -10.02
N GLY A 11 10.19 -13.94 -10.95
CA GLY A 11 9.28 -12.95 -11.55
C GLY A 11 8.29 -12.34 -10.57
N ILE A 12 7.67 -13.14 -9.70
CA ILE A 12 6.74 -12.67 -8.66
C ILE A 12 7.49 -11.80 -7.63
N SER A 13 8.71 -12.19 -7.25
CA SER A 13 9.54 -11.41 -6.33
C SER A 13 9.95 -10.05 -6.93
N ILE A 14 10.24 -9.98 -8.24
CA ILE A 14 10.57 -8.73 -8.95
C ILE A 14 9.37 -7.78 -8.95
N LEU A 15 8.18 -8.27 -9.24
CA LEU A 15 6.97 -7.43 -9.25
C LEU A 15 6.61 -6.92 -7.85
N GLY A 16 6.74 -7.77 -6.82
CA GLY A 16 6.52 -7.39 -5.43
C GLY A 16 7.52 -6.33 -4.95
N LEU A 17 8.80 -6.50 -5.27
CA LEU A 17 9.85 -5.52 -4.93
C LEU A 17 9.65 -4.19 -5.67
N ALA A 18 9.34 -4.24 -6.96
CA ALA A 18 9.02 -3.04 -7.74
C ALA A 18 7.81 -2.30 -7.15
N GLY A 19 6.74 -3.02 -6.77
CA GLY A 19 5.58 -2.43 -6.12
C GLY A 19 5.90 -1.74 -4.79
N LEU A 20 6.81 -2.31 -3.98
CA LEU A 20 7.26 -1.69 -2.74
C LEU A 20 8.08 -0.41 -3.02
N ILE A 21 9.03 -0.48 -3.95
CA ILE A 21 9.83 0.69 -4.37
C ILE A 21 8.91 1.80 -4.90
N CYS A 22 7.94 1.47 -5.74
CA CYS A 22 6.97 2.42 -6.27
C CYS A 22 6.19 3.14 -5.15
N LYS A 23 5.81 2.44 -4.09
CA LYS A 23 5.11 3.06 -2.95
C LYS A 23 6.01 4.01 -2.17
N VAL A 24 7.28 3.64 -1.95
CA VAL A 24 8.26 4.50 -1.30
C VAL A 24 8.51 5.76 -2.13
N VAL A 25 8.75 5.62 -3.44
CA VAL A 25 8.94 6.76 -4.35
C VAL A 25 7.70 7.65 -4.41
N GLY A 26 6.50 7.06 -4.40
CA GLY A 26 5.24 7.81 -4.36
C GLY A 26 5.09 8.69 -3.11
N VAL A 27 5.55 8.22 -1.95
CA VAL A 27 5.59 9.03 -0.72
C VAL A 27 6.66 10.11 -0.80
N LEU A 28 7.86 9.76 -1.27
CA LEU A 28 8.95 10.72 -1.47
C LEU A 28 8.57 11.83 -2.47
N TYR A 29 7.72 11.55 -3.43
CA TYR A 29 7.14 12.57 -4.33
C TYR A 29 6.15 13.48 -3.59
N ARG A 30 5.26 12.94 -2.74
CA ARG A 30 4.20 13.71 -2.09
C ARG A 30 4.71 14.70 -1.04
N ILE A 31 5.82 14.38 -0.36
CA ILE A 31 6.41 15.27 0.65
C ILE A 31 6.84 16.60 0.02
N PRO A 32 7.73 16.66 -1.00
CA PRO A 32 8.07 17.91 -1.63
C PRO A 32 6.88 18.57 -2.36
N LEU A 33 5.98 17.79 -2.93
CA LEU A 33 4.78 18.35 -3.55
C LEU A 33 4.00 19.20 -2.55
N ALA A 34 3.65 18.64 -1.39
CA ALA A 34 2.91 19.36 -0.35
C ALA A 34 3.69 20.60 0.17
N ALA A 35 5.02 20.50 0.26
CA ALA A 35 5.85 21.62 0.67
C ALA A 35 5.85 22.78 -0.34
N TYR A 36 5.80 22.48 -1.66
CA TYR A 36 5.87 23.51 -2.71
C TYR A 36 4.52 24.13 -3.04
N ILE A 37 3.42 23.36 -3.09
CA ILE A 37 2.10 23.89 -3.46
C ILE A 37 1.29 24.38 -2.26
N GLY A 38 1.80 24.19 -1.02
CA GLY A 38 1.18 24.68 0.21
C GLY A 38 -0.11 23.93 0.58
N GLY A 39 -0.77 24.41 1.67
CA GLY A 39 -1.96 23.75 2.24
C GLY A 39 -3.16 23.74 1.30
N GLU A 40 -3.44 24.85 0.66
CA GLU A 40 -4.52 24.99 -0.30
C GLU A 40 -4.29 24.11 -1.54
N GLY A 41 -3.08 24.19 -2.14
CA GLY A 41 -2.76 23.39 -3.32
C GLY A 41 -2.81 21.89 -3.06
N ILE A 42 -2.31 21.41 -1.90
CA ILE A 42 -2.41 20.00 -1.53
C ILE A 42 -3.85 19.59 -1.19
N GLY A 43 -4.66 20.53 -0.68
CA GLY A 43 -6.10 20.37 -0.48
C GLY A 43 -6.80 20.13 -1.81
N ILE A 44 -6.61 20.99 -2.82
CA ILE A 44 -7.15 20.86 -4.17
C ILE A 44 -6.71 19.52 -4.81
N TYR A 45 -5.41 19.20 -4.75
CA TYR A 45 -4.88 17.93 -5.23
C TYR A 45 -5.58 16.74 -4.56
N SER A 46 -5.77 16.80 -3.24
CA SER A 46 -6.38 15.74 -2.44
C SER A 46 -7.88 15.57 -2.67
N LYS A 47 -8.56 16.58 -3.23
CA LYS A 47 -9.95 16.50 -3.69
C LYS A 47 -10.08 15.75 -5.01
N VAL A 48 -9.18 16.01 -5.95
CA VAL A 48 -9.20 15.42 -7.29
C VAL A 48 -8.75 13.95 -7.26
N PHE A 49 -7.68 13.67 -6.54
CA PHE A 49 -7.01 12.36 -6.59
C PHE A 49 -7.91 11.17 -6.18
N PRO A 50 -8.78 11.23 -5.15
CA PRO A 50 -9.68 10.11 -4.81
C PRO A 50 -10.69 9.78 -5.89
N SER A 51 -11.26 10.78 -6.57
CA SER A 51 -12.19 10.57 -7.69
C SER A 51 -11.50 9.84 -8.85
N TYR A 52 -10.32 10.31 -9.22
CA TYR A 52 -9.48 9.65 -10.19
C TYR A 52 -9.13 8.21 -9.78
N ASN A 53 -8.70 7.99 -8.53
CA ASN A 53 -8.30 6.67 -8.03
C ASN A 53 -9.46 5.68 -8.02
N LEU A 54 -10.67 6.13 -7.72
CA LEU A 54 -11.88 5.30 -7.81
C LEU A 54 -12.15 4.86 -9.25
N LEU A 55 -12.19 5.81 -10.21
CA LEU A 55 -12.39 5.50 -11.62
C LEU A 55 -11.29 4.62 -12.19
N LEU A 56 -10.04 4.89 -11.81
CA LEU A 56 -8.88 4.07 -12.16
C LEU A 56 -9.05 2.64 -11.66
N THR A 57 -9.47 2.45 -10.41
CA THR A 57 -9.67 1.12 -9.82
C THR A 57 -10.80 0.37 -10.51
N ILE A 58 -11.93 1.03 -10.80
CA ILE A 58 -13.04 0.46 -11.56
C ILE A 58 -12.57 -0.02 -12.94
N SER A 59 -11.74 0.77 -13.59
CA SER A 59 -11.30 0.52 -14.97
C SER A 59 -10.14 -0.47 -15.09
N SER A 60 -9.31 -0.63 -14.05
CA SER A 60 -8.02 -1.31 -14.20
C SER A 60 -7.71 -2.40 -13.17
N ALA A 61 -8.40 -2.50 -12.03
CA ALA A 61 -7.96 -3.39 -10.96
C ALA A 61 -8.10 -4.89 -11.30
N GLY A 62 -9.25 -5.32 -11.80
CA GLY A 62 -9.53 -6.74 -12.06
C GLY A 62 -9.09 -7.22 -13.45
N ILE A 63 -8.98 -6.32 -14.41
CA ILE A 63 -8.85 -6.67 -15.82
C ILE A 63 -7.46 -7.24 -16.18
N PRO A 64 -6.32 -6.68 -15.72
CA PRO A 64 -5.02 -7.30 -15.96
C PRO A 64 -4.93 -8.72 -15.41
N VAL A 65 -5.54 -8.96 -14.25
CA VAL A 65 -5.59 -10.28 -13.61
C VAL A 65 -6.41 -11.26 -14.46
N ALA A 66 -7.56 -10.83 -14.98
CA ALA A 66 -8.40 -11.64 -15.85
C ALA A 66 -7.70 -11.99 -17.16
N ILE A 67 -7.07 -10.99 -17.82
CA ILE A 67 -6.30 -11.20 -19.05
C ILE A 67 -5.15 -12.17 -18.78
N SER A 68 -4.34 -11.89 -17.74
CA SER A 68 -3.19 -12.73 -17.37
C SER A 68 -3.59 -14.18 -17.12
N ARG A 69 -4.68 -14.41 -16.37
CA ARG A 69 -5.20 -15.75 -16.09
C ARG A 69 -5.67 -16.47 -17.35
N MET A 70 -6.39 -15.78 -18.24
CA MET A 70 -6.88 -16.36 -19.48
C MET A 70 -5.73 -16.63 -20.47
N VAL A 71 -4.82 -15.68 -20.64
CA VAL A 71 -3.64 -15.85 -21.52
C VAL A 71 -2.76 -16.98 -21.03
N ALA A 72 -2.44 -17.03 -19.71
CA ALA A 72 -1.65 -18.11 -19.13
C ALA A 72 -2.26 -19.49 -19.37
N HIS A 73 -3.59 -19.61 -19.31
CA HIS A 73 -4.30 -20.86 -19.58
C HIS A 73 -4.07 -21.38 -21.01
N TYR A 74 -4.07 -20.50 -22.02
CA TYR A 74 -3.83 -20.89 -23.41
C TYR A 74 -2.34 -21.03 -23.72
N VAL A 75 -1.46 -20.22 -23.15
CA VAL A 75 0.00 -20.37 -23.26
C VAL A 75 0.48 -21.71 -22.70
N THR A 76 -0.10 -22.19 -21.59
CA THR A 76 0.27 -23.51 -21.02
C THR A 76 -0.27 -24.70 -21.83
N ARG A 77 -1.17 -24.48 -22.78
CA ARG A 77 -1.71 -25.48 -23.72
C ARG A 77 -1.10 -25.35 -25.12
N ASP A 78 -0.04 -24.57 -25.24
CA ASP A 78 0.64 -24.28 -26.51
C ASP A 78 -0.32 -23.76 -27.60
N ASP A 79 -1.34 -22.95 -27.19
CA ASP A 79 -2.31 -22.27 -28.06
C ASP A 79 -2.07 -20.75 -28.11
N PRO A 80 -1.07 -20.29 -28.85
CA PRO A 80 -0.75 -18.86 -28.98
C PRO A 80 -1.82 -18.09 -29.76
N ARG A 81 -2.61 -18.76 -30.60
CA ARG A 81 -3.68 -18.15 -31.40
C ARG A 81 -4.79 -17.61 -30.52
N ASN A 82 -5.28 -18.41 -29.57
CA ASN A 82 -6.29 -17.95 -28.61
C ASN A 82 -5.72 -16.97 -27.60
N ALA A 83 -4.45 -17.11 -27.15
CA ALA A 83 -3.78 -16.13 -26.32
C ALA A 83 -3.70 -14.74 -26.98
N LYS A 84 -3.29 -14.66 -28.26
CA LYS A 84 -3.29 -13.43 -29.06
C LYS A 84 -4.70 -12.86 -29.29
N ARG A 85 -5.69 -13.74 -29.51
CA ARG A 85 -7.09 -13.35 -29.70
C ARG A 85 -7.67 -12.71 -28.44
N ILE A 86 -7.35 -13.22 -27.25
CA ILE A 86 -7.76 -12.62 -25.96
C ILE A 86 -7.25 -11.18 -25.88
N PHE A 87 -5.98 -10.95 -26.18
CA PHE A 87 -5.39 -9.61 -26.19
C PHE A 87 -6.08 -8.71 -27.22
N GLY A 88 -6.29 -9.21 -28.46
CA GLY A 88 -6.94 -8.47 -29.55
C GLY A 88 -8.42 -8.08 -29.26
N VAL A 89 -9.11 -8.81 -28.38
CA VAL A 89 -10.47 -8.47 -27.92
C VAL A 89 -10.43 -7.58 -26.70
N ALA A 90 -9.51 -7.82 -25.77
CA ALA A 90 -9.37 -7.05 -24.53
C ALA A 90 -8.88 -5.61 -24.80
N MET A 91 -7.96 -5.42 -25.74
CA MET A 91 -7.36 -4.11 -26.04
C MET A 91 -8.42 -3.06 -26.46
N PRO A 92 -9.25 -3.28 -27.50
CA PRO A 92 -10.27 -2.30 -27.89
C PRO A 92 -11.34 -2.12 -26.79
N ALA A 93 -11.69 -3.18 -26.05
CA ALA A 93 -12.64 -3.08 -24.96
C ALA A 93 -12.12 -2.17 -23.83
N LEU A 94 -10.83 -2.29 -23.47
CA LEU A 94 -10.20 -1.44 -22.47
C LEU A 94 -9.97 -0.02 -22.96
N THR A 95 -9.63 0.15 -24.23
CA THR A 95 -9.54 1.49 -24.85
C THR A 95 -10.88 2.19 -24.79
N ALA A 96 -11.97 1.51 -25.14
CA ALA A 96 -13.32 2.07 -25.05
C ALA A 96 -13.69 2.40 -23.59
N LEU A 97 -13.41 1.51 -22.64
CA LEU A 97 -13.67 1.74 -21.22
C LEU A 97 -12.87 2.93 -20.67
N GLY A 98 -11.58 3.02 -21.02
CA GLY A 98 -10.71 4.13 -20.62
C GLY A 98 -11.17 5.46 -21.24
N LEU A 99 -11.59 5.44 -22.51
CA LEU A 99 -12.14 6.62 -23.19
C LEU A 99 -13.44 7.09 -22.53
N ILE A 100 -14.36 6.17 -22.24
CA ILE A 100 -15.61 6.48 -21.52
C ILE A 100 -15.30 7.08 -20.15
N ALA A 101 -14.39 6.48 -19.37
CA ALA A 101 -14.00 7.00 -18.07
C ALA A 101 -13.36 8.40 -18.16
N THR A 102 -12.53 8.64 -19.16
CA THR A 102 -11.92 9.96 -19.45
C THR A 102 -12.98 10.98 -19.78
N ILE A 103 -13.90 10.67 -20.70
CA ILE A 103 -15.00 11.57 -21.09
C ILE A 103 -15.91 11.86 -19.90
N LEU A 104 -16.27 10.84 -19.12
CA LEU A 104 -17.08 11.02 -17.91
C LEU A 104 -16.41 11.95 -16.90
N LEU A 105 -15.09 11.84 -16.72
CA LEU A 105 -14.36 12.70 -15.80
C LEU A 105 -14.27 14.14 -16.35
N ILE A 106 -14.03 14.32 -17.64
CA ILE A 106 -13.99 15.64 -18.29
C ILE A 106 -15.35 16.31 -18.21
N CYS A 107 -16.42 15.64 -18.64
CA CYS A 107 -17.78 16.19 -18.62
C CYS A 107 -18.29 16.41 -17.20
N GLY A 108 -17.94 15.52 -16.26
CA GLY A 108 -18.31 15.62 -14.86
C GLY A 108 -17.44 16.56 -14.03
N SER A 109 -16.34 17.11 -14.59
CA SER A 109 -15.35 17.90 -13.83
C SER A 109 -15.95 19.12 -13.13
N GLY A 110 -16.87 19.84 -13.79
CA GLY A 110 -17.58 20.97 -13.18
C GLY A 110 -18.45 20.51 -12.01
N MET A 111 -19.35 19.54 -12.24
CA MET A 111 -20.23 19.01 -11.20
C MET A 111 -19.46 18.44 -10.01
N LEU A 112 -18.34 17.75 -10.26
CA LEU A 112 -17.49 17.20 -9.19
C LEU A 112 -16.83 18.30 -8.39
N SER A 113 -16.29 19.34 -9.04
CA SER A 113 -15.64 20.46 -8.35
C SER A 113 -16.64 21.26 -7.50
N ASP A 114 -17.84 21.53 -8.03
CA ASP A 114 -18.89 22.25 -7.31
C ASP A 114 -19.40 21.44 -6.11
N ARG A 115 -19.63 20.14 -6.29
CA ARG A 115 -20.05 19.25 -5.19
C ARG A 115 -18.98 19.04 -4.12
N CYS A 116 -17.70 19.17 -4.48
CA CYS A 116 -16.59 19.15 -3.53
C CYS A 116 -16.42 20.48 -2.77
N GLY A 117 -17.19 21.52 -3.08
CA GLY A 117 -17.01 22.87 -2.52
C GLY A 117 -15.69 23.53 -2.96
N THR A 118 -15.11 23.13 -4.10
CA THR A 118 -13.78 23.61 -4.54
C THR A 118 -13.79 23.77 -6.06
N PRO A 119 -14.35 24.86 -6.61
CA PRO A 119 -14.42 25.12 -8.05
C PRO A 119 -13.05 25.10 -8.75
N GLU A 120 -12.00 25.50 -8.06
CA GLU A 120 -10.61 25.51 -8.52
C GLU A 120 -10.08 24.10 -8.84
N ALA A 121 -10.69 23.05 -8.29
CA ALA A 121 -10.32 21.66 -8.55
C ALA A 121 -10.63 21.22 -10.00
N ARG A 122 -11.47 21.96 -10.74
CA ARG A 122 -11.86 21.64 -12.13
C ARG A 122 -10.65 21.47 -13.05
N GLY A 123 -9.67 22.39 -12.97
CA GLY A 123 -8.42 22.29 -13.73
C GLY A 123 -7.65 21.00 -13.44
N GLY A 124 -7.65 20.56 -12.19
CA GLY A 124 -7.05 19.30 -11.78
C GLY A 124 -7.75 18.05 -12.36
N TYR A 125 -9.09 18.02 -12.38
CA TYR A 125 -9.86 16.94 -13.01
C TYR A 125 -9.57 16.83 -14.51
N LEU A 126 -9.52 17.97 -15.23
CA LEU A 126 -9.19 18.00 -16.65
C LEU A 126 -7.75 17.53 -16.91
N ALA A 127 -6.80 17.92 -16.05
CA ALA A 127 -5.40 17.56 -16.17
C ALA A 127 -5.13 16.05 -15.96
N ILE A 128 -5.86 15.40 -15.04
CA ILE A 128 -5.68 13.97 -14.74
C ILE A 128 -6.51 13.06 -15.64
N ALA A 129 -7.56 13.55 -16.28
CA ALA A 129 -8.49 12.73 -17.06
C ALA A 129 -7.84 11.86 -18.14
N PRO A 130 -6.86 12.33 -18.95
CA PRO A 130 -6.21 11.50 -19.97
C PRO A 130 -5.50 10.26 -19.40
N SER A 131 -5.06 10.31 -18.17
CA SER A 131 -4.37 9.19 -17.53
C SER A 131 -5.25 7.95 -17.38
N LEU A 132 -6.57 8.11 -17.25
CA LEU A 132 -7.52 6.99 -17.20
C LEU A 132 -7.45 6.15 -18.48
N LEU A 133 -7.41 6.80 -19.64
CA LEU A 133 -7.22 6.10 -20.91
C LEU A 133 -5.87 5.39 -20.97
N PHE A 134 -4.80 6.09 -20.60
CA PHE A 134 -3.45 5.53 -20.65
C PHE A 134 -3.29 4.30 -19.77
N VAL A 135 -3.80 4.33 -18.54
CA VAL A 135 -3.71 3.20 -17.62
C VAL A 135 -4.61 2.05 -18.03
N CYS A 136 -5.81 2.32 -18.57
CA CYS A 136 -6.70 1.27 -19.09
C CYS A 136 -6.02 0.50 -20.23
N VAL A 137 -5.47 1.19 -21.21
CA VAL A 137 -4.75 0.59 -22.34
C VAL A 137 -3.50 -0.16 -21.87
N MET A 138 -2.73 0.44 -20.97
CA MET A 138 -1.53 -0.17 -20.38
C MET A 138 -1.88 -1.45 -19.60
N SER A 139 -3.04 -1.52 -18.97
CA SER A 139 -3.53 -2.71 -18.26
C SER A 139 -3.70 -3.92 -19.16
N ALA A 140 -4.07 -3.73 -20.45
CA ALA A 140 -4.12 -4.81 -21.43
C ALA A 140 -2.71 -5.38 -21.70
N PHE A 141 -1.74 -4.49 -21.93
CA PHE A 141 -0.34 -4.91 -22.13
C PHE A 141 0.23 -5.62 -20.92
N ARG A 142 0.02 -5.08 -19.72
CA ARG A 142 0.46 -5.69 -18.46
C ARG A 142 -0.14 -7.09 -18.28
N GLY A 143 -1.46 -7.23 -18.45
CA GLY A 143 -2.14 -8.52 -18.33
C GLY A 143 -1.62 -9.55 -19.34
N TYR A 144 -1.38 -9.13 -20.59
CA TYR A 144 -0.85 -10.01 -21.64
C TYR A 144 0.58 -10.48 -21.35
N MET A 145 1.49 -9.55 -20.99
CA MET A 145 2.87 -9.88 -20.62
C MET A 145 2.95 -10.79 -19.38
N GLN A 146 2.17 -10.49 -18.35
CA GLN A 146 2.09 -11.31 -17.15
C GLN A 146 1.55 -12.73 -17.45
N GLY A 147 0.58 -12.84 -18.37
CA GLY A 147 0.07 -14.14 -18.85
C GLY A 147 1.14 -15.00 -19.52
N HIS A 148 2.08 -14.38 -20.20
CA HIS A 148 3.28 -15.04 -20.74
C HIS A 148 4.41 -15.23 -19.70
N ARG A 149 4.15 -14.95 -18.40
CA ARG A 149 5.13 -15.00 -17.30
C ARG A 149 6.30 -14.02 -17.44
N ILE A 150 6.15 -12.95 -18.23
CA ILE A 150 7.13 -11.89 -18.40
C ILE A 150 6.74 -10.73 -17.48
N MET A 151 7.30 -10.70 -16.26
CA MET A 151 6.93 -9.73 -15.22
C MET A 151 7.74 -8.42 -15.29
N LEU A 152 8.96 -8.47 -15.82
CA LEU A 152 9.90 -7.35 -15.84
C LEU A 152 9.36 -6.09 -16.54
N PRO A 153 8.70 -6.16 -17.73
CA PRO A 153 8.13 -4.97 -18.36
C PRO A 153 7.08 -4.28 -17.49
N THR A 154 6.26 -5.05 -16.79
CA THR A 154 5.27 -4.50 -15.85
C THR A 154 5.96 -3.76 -14.70
N ALA A 155 7.02 -4.33 -14.12
CA ALA A 155 7.79 -3.70 -13.06
C ALA A 155 8.44 -2.38 -13.52
N ILE A 156 9.05 -2.39 -14.70
CA ILE A 156 9.67 -1.18 -15.29
C ILE A 156 8.62 -0.11 -15.59
N SER A 157 7.46 -0.46 -16.15
CA SER A 157 6.40 0.51 -16.41
C SER A 157 5.90 1.18 -15.13
N GLN A 158 5.79 0.45 -14.02
CA GLN A 158 5.45 1.03 -12.71
C GLN A 158 6.54 1.98 -12.19
N LEU A 159 7.81 1.65 -12.41
CA LEU A 159 8.92 2.53 -12.03
C LEU A 159 8.91 3.81 -12.89
N ILE A 160 8.65 3.72 -14.21
CA ILE A 160 8.52 4.90 -15.09
C ILE A 160 7.42 5.83 -14.60
N GLU A 161 6.26 5.32 -14.20
CA GLU A 161 5.17 6.13 -13.61
C GLU A 161 5.64 6.88 -12.37
N GLN A 162 6.34 6.22 -11.45
CA GLN A 162 6.75 6.86 -10.19
C GLN A 162 7.93 7.83 -10.37
N VAL A 163 8.93 7.46 -11.19
CA VAL A 163 10.05 8.36 -11.53
C VAL A 163 9.54 9.56 -12.32
N GLY A 164 8.58 9.35 -13.23
CA GLY A 164 7.93 10.41 -13.98
C GLY A 164 7.17 11.40 -13.09
N LYS A 165 6.54 10.93 -12.01
CA LYS A 165 5.93 11.84 -11.02
C LYS A 165 6.95 12.74 -10.36
N VAL A 166 8.12 12.23 -10.00
CA VAL A 166 9.21 13.05 -9.44
C VAL A 166 9.84 13.97 -10.50
N GLY A 167 10.11 13.45 -11.70
CA GLY A 167 10.84 14.16 -12.75
C GLY A 167 9.98 15.11 -13.60
N VAL A 168 8.68 14.90 -13.69
CA VAL A 168 7.76 15.70 -14.53
C VAL A 168 6.68 16.37 -13.68
N ALA A 169 5.97 15.62 -12.83
CA ALA A 169 4.83 16.19 -12.11
C ALA A 169 5.27 17.20 -11.05
N LEU A 170 6.38 16.98 -10.34
CA LEU A 170 6.88 17.96 -9.37
C LEU A 170 7.36 19.26 -10.02
N PRO A 171 8.19 19.28 -11.09
CA PRO A 171 8.52 20.50 -11.81
C PRO A 171 7.30 21.25 -12.37
N MET A 172 6.33 20.52 -12.93
CA MET A 172 5.09 21.12 -13.43
C MET A 172 4.22 21.73 -12.31
N ALA A 173 4.21 21.10 -11.14
CA ALA A 173 3.55 21.67 -9.95
C ALA A 173 4.21 22.97 -9.51
N ILE A 174 5.53 23.01 -9.46
CA ILE A 174 6.32 24.20 -9.08
C ILE A 174 6.10 25.33 -10.10
N TRP A 175 6.13 25.00 -11.39
CA TRP A 175 5.85 25.95 -12.47
C TRP A 175 4.42 26.50 -12.37
N GLY A 176 3.41 25.64 -12.22
CA GLY A 176 2.01 26.03 -12.08
C GLY A 176 1.77 26.91 -10.86
N MET A 177 2.41 26.58 -9.72
CA MET A 177 2.34 27.39 -8.50
C MET A 177 2.87 28.82 -8.72
N ARG A 178 3.97 28.97 -9.47
CA ARG A 178 4.56 30.28 -9.80
C ARG A 178 3.73 31.07 -10.83
N ALA A 179 3.10 30.35 -11.77
CA ALA A 179 2.34 30.97 -12.87
C ALA A 179 0.94 31.44 -12.48
N GLY A 180 0.28 30.77 -11.54
CA GLY A 180 -1.11 31.09 -11.20
C GLY A 180 -1.60 30.49 -9.89
N GLY A 181 -0.68 30.26 -8.93
CA GLY A 181 -1.02 29.89 -7.56
C GLY A 181 -1.42 28.42 -7.34
N PRO A 182 -2.07 28.13 -6.18
CA PRO A 182 -2.32 26.77 -5.70
C PRO A 182 -3.11 25.89 -6.66
N ALA A 183 -4.11 26.45 -7.33
CA ALA A 183 -4.97 25.73 -8.27
C ALA A 183 -4.18 25.21 -9.49
N LEU A 184 -3.36 26.11 -10.10
CA LEU A 184 -2.49 25.70 -11.22
C LEU A 184 -1.35 24.80 -10.77
N GLY A 185 -0.84 24.96 -9.54
CA GLY A 185 0.13 24.05 -8.94
C GLY A 185 -0.40 22.63 -8.82
N ALA A 186 -1.60 22.47 -8.28
CA ALA A 186 -2.28 21.17 -8.19
C ALA A 186 -2.59 20.57 -9.56
N ALA A 187 -3.09 21.38 -10.51
CA ALA A 187 -3.36 20.94 -11.89
C ALA A 187 -2.06 20.52 -12.61
N GLY A 188 -0.95 21.24 -12.42
CA GLY A 188 0.37 20.91 -12.95
C GLY A 188 0.88 19.56 -12.44
N ALA A 189 0.74 19.29 -11.13
CA ALA A 189 1.08 17.99 -10.55
C ALA A 189 0.29 16.83 -11.17
N LEU A 190 -1.00 17.04 -11.40
CA LEU A 190 -1.91 16.06 -11.98
C LEU A 190 -1.65 15.85 -13.49
N LEU A 191 -1.37 16.92 -14.23
CA LEU A 191 -0.99 16.84 -15.63
C LEU A 191 0.33 16.11 -15.83
N GLY A 192 1.33 16.41 -14.99
CA GLY A 192 2.61 15.71 -15.00
C GLY A 192 2.47 14.22 -14.67
N THR A 193 1.51 13.86 -13.81
CA THR A 193 1.14 12.46 -13.56
C THR A 193 0.59 11.80 -14.84
N SER A 194 -0.30 12.48 -15.57
CA SER A 194 -0.83 11.99 -16.87
C SER A 194 0.28 11.78 -17.90
N ILE A 195 1.25 12.69 -17.97
CA ILE A 195 2.42 12.56 -18.86
C ILE A 195 3.28 11.35 -18.48
N ALA A 196 3.53 11.14 -17.19
CA ALA A 196 4.29 9.99 -16.70
C ALA A 196 3.61 8.66 -17.05
N GLU A 197 2.30 8.58 -16.93
CA GLU A 197 1.52 7.41 -17.31
C GLU A 197 1.49 7.19 -18.83
N GLY A 198 1.44 8.26 -19.61
CA GLY A 198 1.60 8.23 -21.07
C GLY A 198 2.98 7.68 -21.49
N ALA A 199 4.04 8.09 -20.82
CA ALA A 199 5.39 7.56 -21.04
C ALA A 199 5.49 6.06 -20.70
N ALA A 200 4.86 5.63 -19.61
CA ALA A 200 4.81 4.22 -19.22
C ALA A 200 4.00 3.38 -20.23
N LEU A 201 2.89 3.92 -20.75
CA LEU A 201 2.14 3.30 -21.85
C LEU A 201 2.98 3.15 -23.10
N LEU A 202 3.69 4.21 -23.52
CA LEU A 202 4.57 4.19 -24.68
C LEU A 202 5.64 3.11 -24.54
N TYR A 203 6.29 3.03 -23.37
CA TYR A 203 7.23 1.96 -23.06
C TYR A 203 6.62 0.57 -23.24
N MET A 204 5.42 0.34 -22.68
CA MET A 204 4.74 -0.96 -22.78
C MET A 204 4.35 -1.29 -24.22
N ALA A 205 3.88 -0.32 -24.99
CA ALA A 205 3.56 -0.49 -26.42
C ALA A 205 4.79 -0.84 -27.24
N VAL A 206 5.90 -0.10 -27.09
CA VAL A 206 7.18 -0.39 -27.77
C VAL A 206 7.69 -1.78 -27.37
N LYS A 207 7.67 -2.10 -26.08
CA LYS A 207 8.12 -3.42 -25.61
C LYS A 207 7.27 -4.55 -26.17
N HIS A 208 5.94 -4.37 -26.28
CA HIS A 208 5.06 -5.34 -26.92
C HIS A 208 5.39 -5.52 -28.41
N LEU A 209 5.61 -4.43 -29.14
CA LEU A 209 5.98 -4.47 -30.57
C LEU A 209 7.29 -5.23 -30.79
N LEU A 210 8.31 -4.95 -29.99
CA LEU A 210 9.60 -5.63 -30.06
C LEU A 210 9.51 -7.13 -29.71
N SER A 211 8.59 -7.49 -28.82
CA SER A 211 8.38 -8.88 -28.39
C SER A 211 7.45 -9.68 -29.30
N ARG A 212 6.81 -9.06 -30.29
CA ARG A 212 5.82 -9.72 -31.18
C ARG A 212 6.37 -10.95 -31.88
N ARG A 213 7.64 -10.89 -32.35
CA ARG A 213 8.30 -12.01 -33.04
C ARG A 213 8.49 -13.22 -32.11
N ALA A 214 8.88 -12.97 -30.86
CA ALA A 214 9.05 -14.02 -29.87
C ALA A 214 7.73 -14.74 -29.50
N PHE A 215 6.61 -14.00 -29.49
CA PHE A 215 5.27 -14.56 -29.24
C PHE A 215 4.69 -15.32 -30.44
N ALA A 216 5.20 -15.08 -31.68
CA ALA A 216 4.71 -15.69 -32.90
C ALA A 216 5.40 -17.02 -33.25
N GLN A 217 6.55 -17.33 -32.64
CA GLN A 217 7.38 -18.51 -32.97
C GLN A 217 6.94 -19.83 -32.31
N VAL A 218 5.88 -19.82 -31.49
CA VAL A 218 5.32 -21.04 -30.91
C VAL A 218 4.48 -21.73 -31.97
N ALA A 219 4.70 -23.04 -32.17
CA ALA A 219 3.99 -23.87 -33.15
C ALA A 219 2.46 -23.69 -33.01
N GLN A 220 1.79 -23.42 -34.11
CA GLN A 220 0.34 -23.25 -34.14
C GLN A 220 -0.30 -24.61 -34.29
N ASP A 221 -1.04 -25.04 -33.28
CA ASP A 221 -1.99 -26.15 -33.45
C ASP A 221 -3.22 -25.59 -34.19
N GLU A 222 -3.32 -25.89 -35.50
CA GLU A 222 -4.41 -25.42 -36.37
C GLU A 222 -5.75 -26.04 -36.01
N SER A 223 -5.78 -27.15 -35.25
CA SER A 223 -6.99 -27.88 -34.88
C SER A 223 -7.75 -27.27 -33.70
N ALA A 224 -7.16 -26.35 -32.95
CA ALA A 224 -7.76 -25.74 -31.77
C ALA A 224 -8.95 -24.82 -32.12
N ALA A 225 -10.10 -25.07 -31.49
CA ALA A 225 -11.31 -24.26 -31.68
C ALA A 225 -11.09 -22.79 -31.30
N VAL A 226 -11.36 -21.89 -32.23
CA VAL A 226 -11.17 -20.46 -32.06
C VAL A 226 -12.23 -19.88 -31.12
N LEU A 227 -11.81 -19.23 -30.05
CA LEU A 227 -12.72 -18.58 -29.08
C LEU A 227 -13.54 -17.48 -29.74
N SER A 228 -14.86 -17.46 -29.52
CA SER A 228 -15.70 -16.35 -29.97
C SER A 228 -15.44 -15.09 -29.14
N ARG A 229 -15.53 -13.90 -29.78
CA ARG A 229 -15.35 -12.59 -29.10
C ARG A 229 -16.28 -12.43 -27.91
N LYS A 230 -17.55 -12.82 -28.05
CA LYS A 230 -18.56 -12.78 -26.97
C LYS A 230 -18.14 -13.61 -25.77
N ARG A 231 -17.63 -14.84 -25.99
CA ARG A 231 -17.15 -15.72 -24.90
C ARG A 231 -15.95 -15.13 -24.17
N ILE A 232 -15.02 -14.49 -24.89
CA ILE A 232 -13.87 -13.81 -24.29
C ILE A 232 -14.34 -12.67 -23.38
N ILE A 233 -15.22 -11.79 -23.86
CA ILE A 233 -15.73 -10.63 -23.09
C ILE A 233 -16.48 -11.10 -21.84
N ILE A 234 -17.39 -12.06 -21.96
CA ILE A 234 -18.15 -12.60 -20.83
C ILE A 234 -17.20 -13.20 -19.78
N ARG A 235 -16.19 -13.95 -20.22
CA ARG A 235 -15.24 -14.60 -19.30
C ARG A 235 -14.30 -13.58 -18.63
N LEU A 236 -13.85 -12.56 -19.36
CA LEU A 236 -13.12 -11.43 -18.80
C LEU A 236 -13.95 -10.71 -17.74
N ALA A 237 -15.20 -10.36 -18.05
CA ALA A 237 -16.11 -9.70 -17.11
C ALA A 237 -16.38 -10.56 -15.87
N ALA A 238 -16.64 -11.86 -16.03
CA ALA A 238 -16.90 -12.78 -14.93
C ALA A 238 -15.72 -12.92 -13.96
N ILE A 239 -14.47 -12.75 -14.44
CA ILE A 239 -13.27 -12.79 -13.59
C ILE A 239 -12.99 -11.40 -13.02
N SER A 240 -13.08 -10.33 -13.83
CA SER A 240 -12.66 -8.99 -13.41
C SER A 240 -13.65 -8.31 -12.48
N ILE A 241 -14.97 -8.44 -12.69
CA ILE A 241 -15.98 -7.71 -11.89
C ILE A 241 -15.88 -8.02 -10.39
N PRO A 242 -15.83 -9.29 -9.93
CA PRO A 242 -15.72 -9.56 -8.49
C PRO A 242 -14.43 -9.01 -7.88
N ILE A 243 -13.31 -9.07 -8.63
CA ILE A 243 -12.01 -8.54 -8.18
C ILE A 243 -12.07 -7.01 -8.07
N THR A 244 -12.64 -6.35 -9.08
CA THR A 244 -12.79 -4.89 -9.11
C THR A 244 -13.70 -4.40 -7.99
N LEU A 245 -14.85 -5.03 -7.77
CA LEU A 245 -15.77 -4.66 -6.69
C LEU A 245 -15.09 -4.73 -5.33
N GLY A 246 -14.32 -5.79 -5.07
CA GLY A 246 -13.56 -5.89 -3.83
C GLY A 246 -12.46 -4.81 -3.70
N ALA A 247 -11.78 -4.49 -4.80
CA ALA A 247 -10.73 -3.47 -4.83
C ALA A 247 -11.27 -2.04 -4.70
N CYS A 248 -12.51 -1.78 -5.10
CA CYS A 248 -13.11 -0.44 -5.06
C CYS A 248 -13.51 0.03 -3.65
N ILE A 249 -13.62 -0.84 -2.65
CA ILE A 249 -14.12 -0.48 -1.32
C ILE A 249 -13.28 0.64 -0.68
N VAL A 250 -11.96 0.52 -0.71
CA VAL A 250 -11.05 1.52 -0.12
C VAL A 250 -11.02 2.83 -0.92
N PRO A 251 -10.86 2.82 -2.26
CA PRO A 251 -10.99 4.02 -3.08
C PRO A 251 -12.35 4.72 -2.94
N LEU A 252 -13.44 3.95 -2.84
CA LEU A 252 -14.78 4.49 -2.61
C LEU A 252 -14.88 5.23 -1.27
N ALA A 253 -14.33 4.66 -0.20
CA ALA A 253 -14.26 5.33 1.09
C ALA A 253 -13.48 6.65 1.03
N GLY A 254 -12.32 6.65 0.38
CA GLY A 254 -11.52 7.87 0.17
C GLY A 254 -12.24 8.92 -0.70
N TRP A 255 -13.01 8.47 -1.70
CA TRP A 255 -13.83 9.35 -2.52
C TRP A 255 -14.96 9.98 -1.71
N ILE A 256 -15.69 9.21 -0.90
CA ILE A 256 -16.72 9.73 0.01
C ILE A 256 -16.10 10.75 0.99
N ASP A 257 -14.95 10.43 1.60
CA ASP A 257 -14.25 11.35 2.50
C ASP A 257 -13.92 12.69 1.82
N SER A 258 -13.52 12.66 0.54
CA SER A 258 -13.15 13.88 -0.20
C SER A 258 -14.30 14.86 -0.42
N PHE A 259 -15.54 14.38 -0.49
CA PHE A 259 -16.73 15.24 -0.56
C PHE A 259 -17.23 15.60 0.85
N MET A 260 -17.25 14.63 1.74
CA MET A 260 -17.97 14.75 3.00
C MET A 260 -17.22 15.60 4.02
N LEU A 261 -15.90 15.42 4.17
CA LEU A 261 -15.17 16.03 5.30
C LEU A 261 -15.17 17.55 5.24
N THR A 262 -14.89 18.18 4.09
CA THR A 262 -14.91 19.65 3.99
C THR A 262 -16.31 20.22 4.14
N ASN A 263 -17.30 19.64 3.45
CA ASN A 263 -18.68 20.11 3.54
C ASN A 263 -19.24 20.02 4.98
N LEU A 264 -18.81 19.02 5.75
CA LEU A 264 -19.19 18.91 7.17
C LEU A 264 -18.49 19.95 8.05
N MET A 265 -17.23 20.29 7.77
CA MET A 265 -16.50 21.34 8.47
C MET A 265 -17.09 22.72 8.18
N GLU A 266 -17.40 23.01 6.92
CA GLU A 266 -18.09 24.25 6.50
C GLU A 266 -19.48 24.34 7.12
N GLY A 267 -20.25 23.25 7.14
CA GLY A 267 -21.54 23.17 7.82
C GLY A 267 -21.44 23.34 9.35
N GLY A 268 -20.28 23.16 9.93
CA GLY A 268 -19.93 23.46 11.33
C GLY A 268 -19.48 24.89 11.56
N GLY A 269 -19.50 25.76 10.53
CA GLY A 269 -19.15 27.19 10.61
C GLY A 269 -17.68 27.51 10.28
N MET A 270 -16.92 26.57 9.70
CA MET A 270 -15.54 26.81 9.28
C MET A 270 -15.50 27.50 7.91
N ASP A 271 -14.53 28.40 7.71
CA ASP A 271 -14.26 28.99 6.40
C ASP A 271 -13.86 27.92 5.38
N THR A 272 -14.30 28.07 4.12
CA THR A 272 -14.06 27.12 3.02
C THR A 272 -12.58 26.89 2.78
N THR A 273 -11.76 27.96 2.81
CA THR A 273 -10.32 27.87 2.59
C THR A 273 -9.64 27.09 3.72
N GLU A 274 -10.01 27.39 4.97
CA GLU A 274 -9.48 26.67 6.13
C GLU A 274 -9.90 25.20 6.14
N ALA A 275 -11.15 24.89 5.82
CA ALA A 275 -11.65 23.52 5.67
C ALA A 275 -10.86 22.74 4.60
N LEU A 276 -10.55 23.37 3.47
CA LEU A 276 -9.75 22.81 2.40
C LEU A 276 -8.29 22.55 2.85
N VAL A 277 -7.69 23.50 3.55
CA VAL A 277 -6.33 23.37 4.11
C VAL A 277 -6.29 22.21 5.11
N ARG A 278 -7.21 22.12 6.07
CA ARG A 278 -7.27 21.03 7.06
C ARG A 278 -7.48 19.67 6.41
N TYR A 279 -8.33 19.59 5.39
CA TYR A 279 -8.47 18.38 4.59
C TYR A 279 -7.16 18.01 3.87
N GLY A 280 -6.45 19.01 3.33
CA GLY A 280 -5.12 18.85 2.72
C GLY A 280 -4.07 18.32 3.70
N LEU A 281 -4.05 18.86 4.94
CA LEU A 281 -3.17 18.37 6.01
C LEU A 281 -3.46 16.88 6.31
N TYR A 282 -4.73 16.52 6.45
CA TYR A 282 -5.13 15.13 6.73
C TYR A 282 -4.85 14.20 5.56
N SER A 283 -5.41 14.49 4.38
CA SER A 283 -5.35 13.59 3.21
C SER A 283 -3.98 13.66 2.50
N GLY A 284 -3.41 14.84 2.37
CA GLY A 284 -2.16 15.08 1.64
C GLY A 284 -0.90 14.74 2.43
N MET A 285 -0.85 15.06 3.71
CA MET A 285 0.33 14.83 4.55
C MET A 285 0.18 13.59 5.44
N VAL A 286 -0.83 13.57 6.32
CA VAL A 286 -0.99 12.53 7.34
C VAL A 286 -1.18 11.15 6.71
N LEU A 287 -2.16 10.99 5.83
CA LEU A 287 -2.41 9.70 5.17
C LEU A 287 -1.24 9.27 4.27
N THR A 288 -0.49 10.23 3.71
CA THR A 288 0.70 9.92 2.92
C THR A 288 1.78 9.24 3.76
N LEU A 289 2.04 9.75 4.97
CA LEU A 289 3.01 9.14 5.89
C LEU A 289 2.54 7.76 6.39
N ILE A 290 1.25 7.61 6.70
CA ILE A 290 0.65 6.33 7.12
C ILE A 290 0.74 5.27 6.02
N ASN A 291 0.68 5.68 4.75
CA ASN A 291 0.78 4.75 3.62
C ASN A 291 2.13 4.03 3.51
N VAL A 292 3.21 4.52 4.14
CA VAL A 292 4.51 3.84 4.15
C VAL A 292 4.45 2.50 4.88
N PRO A 293 4.13 2.46 6.20
CA PRO A 293 4.05 1.18 6.91
C PRO A 293 2.89 0.29 6.42
N THR A 294 1.77 0.87 5.98
CA THR A 294 0.65 0.08 5.45
C THR A 294 1.01 -0.63 4.13
N ALA A 295 1.92 -0.08 3.34
CA ALA A 295 2.44 -0.74 2.14
C ALA A 295 3.15 -2.07 2.47
N LEU A 296 3.92 -2.11 3.57
CA LEU A 296 4.56 -3.33 4.05
C LEU A 296 3.52 -4.39 4.45
N ALA A 297 2.47 -3.97 5.14
CA ALA A 297 1.36 -4.86 5.51
C ALA A 297 0.65 -5.48 4.30
N MET A 298 0.42 -4.69 3.24
CA MET A 298 -0.16 -5.18 1.99
C MET A 298 0.75 -6.19 1.29
N ALA A 299 2.06 -5.93 1.24
CA ALA A 299 3.02 -6.85 0.66
C ALA A 299 3.07 -8.19 1.43
N MET A 300 2.96 -8.14 2.74
CA MET A 300 2.89 -9.33 3.58
C MET A 300 1.61 -10.14 3.33
N SER A 301 0.46 -9.47 3.27
CA SER A 301 -0.83 -10.10 2.98
C SER A 301 -0.83 -10.85 1.65
N THR A 302 -0.25 -10.25 0.59
CA THR A 302 -0.14 -10.90 -0.73
C THR A 302 0.72 -12.15 -0.72
N ASN A 303 1.69 -12.27 0.19
CA ASN A 303 2.52 -13.47 0.35
C ASN A 303 1.81 -14.58 1.15
N LEU A 304 0.91 -14.22 2.07
CA LEU A 304 0.14 -15.19 2.85
C LEU A 304 -0.87 -15.96 1.99
N VAL A 305 -1.47 -15.33 0.99
CA VAL A 305 -2.49 -15.95 0.12
C VAL A 305 -1.98 -17.24 -0.54
N PRO A 306 -0.85 -17.27 -1.27
CA PRO A 306 -0.38 -18.51 -1.90
C PRO A 306 0.10 -19.55 -0.88
N ALA A 307 0.69 -19.15 0.25
CA ALA A 307 1.12 -20.07 1.29
C ALA A 307 -0.06 -20.82 1.91
N ILE A 308 -1.10 -20.10 2.30
CA ILE A 308 -2.34 -20.69 2.85
C ILE A 308 -3.06 -21.53 1.80
N SER A 309 -3.20 -21.06 0.56
CA SER A 309 -3.85 -21.82 -0.52
C SER A 309 -3.13 -23.12 -0.80
N ALA A 310 -1.81 -23.17 -0.77
CA ALA A 310 -1.03 -24.38 -0.95
C ALA A 310 -1.24 -25.40 0.19
N GLY A 311 -1.37 -24.91 1.44
CA GLY A 311 -1.70 -25.75 2.60
C GLY A 311 -3.12 -26.32 2.50
N MET A 312 -4.09 -25.49 2.11
CA MET A 312 -5.48 -25.89 1.90
C MET A 312 -5.61 -26.96 0.80
N ALA A 313 -4.89 -26.79 -0.32
CA ALA A 313 -4.89 -27.75 -1.43
C ALA A 313 -4.31 -29.12 -1.03
N ARG A 314 -3.38 -29.16 -0.06
CA ARG A 314 -2.81 -30.41 0.48
C ARG A 314 -3.63 -31.03 1.61
N GLY A 315 -4.67 -30.34 2.09
CA GLY A 315 -5.44 -30.75 3.25
C GLY A 315 -4.66 -30.65 4.58
N ASP A 316 -3.50 -30.02 4.59
CA ASP A 316 -2.62 -29.88 5.77
C ASP A 316 -3.09 -28.73 6.67
N LYS A 317 -4.04 -29.05 7.54
CA LYS A 317 -4.64 -28.09 8.48
C LYS A 317 -3.64 -27.55 9.49
N ASP A 318 -2.63 -28.33 9.87
CA ASP A 318 -1.61 -27.91 10.85
C ASP A 318 -0.63 -26.92 10.22
N TYR A 319 -0.26 -27.11 8.97
CA TYR A 319 0.50 -26.14 8.18
C TYR A 319 -0.27 -24.82 8.04
N VAL A 320 -1.56 -24.88 7.63
CA VAL A 320 -2.42 -23.70 7.48
C VAL A 320 -2.53 -22.92 8.80
N SER A 321 -2.73 -23.63 9.93
CA SER A 321 -2.81 -23.02 11.25
C SER A 321 -1.50 -22.34 11.64
N ARG A 322 -0.37 -22.98 11.43
CA ARG A 322 0.97 -22.48 11.73
C ARG A 322 1.30 -21.22 10.91
N GLU A 323 1.07 -21.28 9.58
CA GLU A 323 1.28 -20.13 8.69
C GLU A 323 0.35 -18.95 9.03
N SER A 324 -0.91 -19.23 9.40
CA SER A 324 -1.85 -18.18 9.80
C SER A 324 -1.43 -17.47 11.09
N ILE A 325 -1.02 -18.22 12.11
CA ILE A 325 -0.53 -17.66 13.38
C ILE A 325 0.76 -16.86 13.15
N THR A 326 1.68 -17.38 12.33
CA THR A 326 2.93 -16.69 12.00
C THR A 326 2.64 -15.39 11.24
N GLY A 327 1.73 -15.42 10.27
CA GLY A 327 1.32 -14.22 9.53
C GLY A 327 0.71 -13.15 10.42
N LEU A 328 -0.18 -13.52 11.35
CA LEU A 328 -0.76 -12.59 12.33
C LEU A 328 0.29 -12.01 13.27
N ARG A 329 1.23 -12.84 13.74
CA ARG A 329 2.33 -12.40 14.61
C ARG A 329 3.25 -11.41 13.89
N ILE A 330 3.64 -11.69 12.65
CA ILE A 330 4.48 -10.78 11.85
C ILE A 330 3.74 -9.47 11.60
N ALA A 331 2.42 -9.50 11.35
CA ALA A 331 1.60 -8.30 11.21
C ALA A 331 1.64 -7.42 12.47
N ALA A 332 1.53 -8.01 13.65
CA ALA A 332 1.62 -7.31 14.92
C ALA A 332 3.03 -6.78 15.18
N VAL A 333 4.06 -7.60 14.91
CA VAL A 333 5.49 -7.24 15.07
C VAL A 333 5.88 -6.04 14.19
N ILE A 334 5.27 -5.87 13.03
CA ILE A 334 5.52 -4.72 12.14
C ILE A 334 4.57 -3.57 12.47
N GLY A 335 3.28 -3.85 12.63
CA GLY A 335 2.24 -2.84 12.74
C GLY A 335 2.27 -2.05 14.04
N PHE A 336 2.47 -2.71 15.17
CA PHE A 336 2.42 -2.05 16.49
C PHE A 336 3.57 -1.06 16.70
N PRO A 337 4.85 -1.41 16.44
CA PRO A 337 5.94 -0.43 16.61
C PRO A 337 5.84 0.73 15.62
N CYS A 338 5.37 0.49 14.39
CA CYS A 338 5.11 1.57 13.44
C CYS A 338 4.00 2.51 13.94
N ALA A 339 2.93 1.98 14.53
CA ALA A 339 1.83 2.77 15.08
C ALA A 339 2.31 3.65 16.24
N VAL A 340 2.95 3.06 17.25
CA VAL A 340 3.40 3.79 18.44
C VAL A 340 4.56 4.72 18.12
N GLY A 341 5.56 4.27 17.34
CA GLY A 341 6.71 5.10 16.95
C GLY A 341 6.29 6.32 16.15
N MET A 342 5.40 6.15 15.16
CA MET A 342 4.89 7.27 14.35
C MET A 342 3.98 8.18 15.16
N SER A 343 3.22 7.66 16.12
CA SER A 343 2.39 8.47 17.02
C SER A 343 3.24 9.38 17.92
N ILE A 344 4.30 8.86 18.53
CA ILE A 344 5.20 9.64 19.40
C ILE A 344 5.98 10.69 18.59
N LEU A 345 6.46 10.31 17.41
CA LEU A 345 7.27 11.17 16.54
C LEU A 345 6.43 12.00 15.55
N ALA A 346 5.10 12.07 15.72
CA ALA A 346 4.19 12.72 14.77
C ALA A 346 4.55 14.18 14.52
N LYS A 347 4.64 15.00 15.58
CA LYS A 347 4.97 16.42 15.47
C LYS A 347 6.36 16.64 14.86
N PRO A 348 7.46 15.99 15.35
CA PRO A 348 8.79 16.14 14.75
C PRO A 348 8.85 15.78 13.27
N ILE A 349 8.23 14.69 12.87
CA ILE A 349 8.22 14.27 11.47
C ILE A 349 7.62 15.36 10.58
N LEU A 350 6.49 15.93 10.98
CA LEU A 350 5.83 16.97 10.19
C LEU A 350 6.60 18.28 10.19
N PHE A 351 7.14 18.70 11.34
CA PHE A 351 7.99 19.88 11.40
C PHE A 351 9.26 19.72 10.54
N LEU A 352 9.88 18.53 10.55
CA LEU A 352 11.05 18.25 9.74
C LEU A 352 10.78 18.47 8.25
N PHE A 353 9.67 17.93 7.74
CA PHE A 353 9.37 17.98 6.32
C PHE A 353 8.72 19.28 5.86
N TYR A 354 7.96 19.97 6.72
CA TYR A 354 7.04 21.02 6.28
C TYR A 354 7.19 22.37 6.99
N SER A 355 8.12 22.55 7.96
CA SER A 355 8.29 23.78 8.75
C SER A 355 8.58 25.05 7.95
N GLY A 356 8.95 24.95 6.67
CA GLY A 356 9.18 26.11 5.82
C GLY A 356 8.02 26.51 4.92
N SER A 357 6.93 25.75 4.94
CA SER A 357 5.83 25.90 3.98
C SER A 357 4.47 26.06 4.64
N TYR A 358 4.41 25.83 5.96
CA TYR A 358 3.16 25.85 6.73
C TYR A 358 3.34 26.61 8.03
N THR A 359 2.25 27.18 8.56
CA THR A 359 2.23 27.85 9.86
C THR A 359 2.45 26.84 10.99
N ALA A 360 2.93 27.30 12.14
CA ALA A 360 3.11 26.46 13.32
C ALA A 360 1.78 25.84 13.79
N GLU A 361 0.67 26.57 13.64
CA GLU A 361 -0.68 26.10 13.96
C GLU A 361 -1.07 24.92 13.07
N HIS A 362 -0.94 25.06 11.73
CA HIS A 362 -1.24 23.97 10.79
C HIS A 362 -0.41 22.71 11.05
N LEU A 363 0.89 22.88 11.38
CA LEU A 363 1.75 21.76 11.72
C LEU A 363 1.39 21.11 13.05
N THR A 364 0.88 21.87 14.00
CA THR A 364 0.38 21.31 15.27
C THR A 364 -0.86 20.47 15.04
N ILE A 365 -1.84 21.00 14.29
CA ILE A 365 -3.07 20.26 13.90
C ILE A 365 -2.69 18.98 13.13
N ALA A 366 -1.82 19.09 12.12
CA ALA A 366 -1.36 17.92 11.36
C ALA A 366 -0.64 16.91 12.26
N GLY A 367 0.13 17.36 13.26
CA GLY A 367 0.80 16.54 14.27
C GLY A 367 -0.18 15.73 15.11
N GLU A 368 -1.24 16.35 15.58
CA GLU A 368 -2.32 15.72 16.33
C GLU A 368 -3.08 14.69 15.46
N LEU A 369 -3.40 15.09 14.23
CA LEU A 369 -4.02 14.18 13.24
C LEU A 369 -3.14 12.97 12.95
N LEU A 370 -1.82 13.15 12.78
CA LEU A 370 -0.90 12.05 12.55
C LEU A 370 -0.76 11.17 13.79
N GLN A 371 -0.71 11.75 14.98
CA GLN A 371 -0.64 11.03 16.25
C GLN A 371 -1.84 10.08 16.41
N MET A 372 -3.04 10.57 16.18
CA MET A 372 -4.28 9.78 16.27
C MET A 372 -4.35 8.75 15.13
N SER A 373 -4.07 9.17 13.90
CA SER A 373 -4.16 8.32 12.72
C SER A 373 -3.11 7.21 12.70
N ALA A 374 -1.93 7.41 13.31
CA ALA A 374 -0.89 6.41 13.39
C ALA A 374 -1.35 5.12 14.09
N MET A 375 -2.27 5.22 15.06
CA MET A 375 -2.84 4.06 15.73
C MET A 375 -3.62 3.15 14.77
N THR A 376 -4.14 3.69 13.66
CA THR A 376 -4.80 2.90 12.63
C THR A 376 -3.86 1.91 11.93
N ILE A 377 -2.55 2.16 11.92
CA ILE A 377 -1.54 1.29 11.27
C ILE A 377 -1.59 -0.10 11.87
N GLY A 378 -1.62 -0.22 13.20
CA GLY A 378 -1.67 -1.51 13.89
C GLY A 378 -2.91 -2.31 13.53
N LEU A 379 -4.09 -1.67 13.54
CA LEU A 379 -5.35 -2.31 13.17
C LEU A 379 -5.37 -2.68 11.68
N PHE A 380 -4.93 -1.78 10.80
CA PHE A 380 -4.87 -2.03 9.36
C PHE A 380 -3.97 -3.20 9.00
N THR A 381 -2.79 -3.33 9.64
CA THR A 381 -1.89 -4.46 9.40
C THR A 381 -2.55 -5.78 9.79
N MET A 382 -3.31 -5.83 10.88
CA MET A 382 -4.08 -7.00 11.29
C MET A 382 -5.24 -7.29 10.33
N VAL A 383 -5.98 -6.27 9.84
CA VAL A 383 -7.00 -6.43 8.80
C VAL A 383 -6.40 -7.02 7.52
N GLN A 384 -5.23 -6.56 7.09
CA GLN A 384 -4.57 -7.06 5.90
C GLN A 384 -4.11 -8.51 6.05
N ALA A 385 -3.52 -8.88 7.19
CA ALA A 385 -3.11 -10.26 7.46
C ALA A 385 -4.31 -11.22 7.51
N THR A 386 -5.37 -10.86 8.25
CA THR A 386 -6.59 -11.66 8.33
C THR A 386 -7.28 -11.79 6.97
N SER A 387 -7.30 -10.72 6.17
CA SER A 387 -7.84 -10.75 4.81
C SER A 387 -7.03 -11.68 3.90
N GLY A 388 -5.70 -11.64 3.95
CA GLY A 388 -4.84 -12.54 3.18
C GLY A 388 -5.05 -14.02 3.53
N ILE A 389 -5.18 -14.32 4.83
CA ILE A 389 -5.46 -15.68 5.31
C ILE A 389 -6.82 -16.17 4.80
N LEU A 390 -7.88 -15.38 4.95
CA LEU A 390 -9.22 -15.73 4.50
C LEU A 390 -9.31 -15.88 2.97
N GLN A 391 -8.62 -15.03 2.21
CA GLN A 391 -8.49 -15.18 0.76
C GLN A 391 -7.78 -16.49 0.39
N GLY A 392 -6.70 -16.83 1.09
CA GLY A 392 -5.98 -18.09 0.92
C GLY A 392 -6.84 -19.32 1.22
N CYS A 393 -7.79 -19.22 2.16
CA CYS A 393 -8.80 -20.25 2.45
C CYS A 393 -9.96 -20.27 1.45
N GLY A 394 -9.95 -19.46 0.39
CA GLY A 394 -11.05 -19.35 -0.58
C GLY A 394 -12.29 -18.59 -0.06
N LYS A 395 -12.18 -17.91 1.09
CA LYS A 395 -13.29 -17.18 1.74
C LYS A 395 -13.18 -15.65 1.50
N GLN A 396 -12.79 -15.24 0.31
CA GLN A 396 -12.55 -13.84 -0.06
C GLN A 396 -13.76 -12.89 0.13
N ARG A 397 -14.98 -13.42 0.18
CA ARG A 397 -16.19 -12.61 0.42
C ARG A 397 -16.26 -12.07 1.84
N ILE A 398 -15.67 -12.77 2.82
CA ILE A 398 -15.73 -12.36 4.22
C ILE A 398 -15.00 -11.03 4.44
N PRO A 399 -13.71 -10.88 4.09
CA PRO A 399 -13.02 -9.58 4.23
C PRO A 399 -13.68 -8.45 3.45
N MET A 400 -14.29 -8.76 2.32
CA MET A 400 -15.03 -7.77 1.53
C MET A 400 -16.22 -7.20 2.30
N TYR A 401 -17.07 -8.07 2.87
CA TYR A 401 -18.24 -7.62 3.64
C TYR A 401 -17.87 -6.95 4.96
N THR A 402 -16.86 -7.45 5.66
CA THR A 402 -16.41 -6.84 6.94
C THR A 402 -15.80 -5.46 6.71
N LEU A 403 -15.03 -5.28 5.63
CA LEU A 403 -14.48 -3.99 5.26
C LEU A 403 -15.58 -3.02 4.80
N LEU A 404 -16.58 -3.50 4.06
CA LEU A 404 -17.73 -2.68 3.66
C LEU A 404 -18.52 -2.20 4.88
N ALA A 405 -18.76 -3.07 5.87
CA ALA A 405 -19.38 -2.70 7.14
C ALA A 405 -18.54 -1.66 7.90
N GLY A 406 -17.21 -1.86 7.96
CA GLY A 406 -16.29 -0.88 8.55
C GLY A 406 -16.36 0.49 7.87
N VAL A 407 -16.38 0.52 6.53
CA VAL A 407 -16.53 1.77 5.75
C VAL A 407 -17.88 2.43 6.02
N ALA A 408 -18.97 1.67 6.10
CA ALA A 408 -20.28 2.23 6.43
C ALA A 408 -20.28 2.88 7.84
N CYS A 409 -19.70 2.20 8.84
CA CYS A 409 -19.49 2.79 10.16
C CYS A 409 -18.62 4.06 10.12
N LYS A 410 -17.54 4.06 9.32
CA LYS A 410 -16.68 5.24 9.14
C LYS A 410 -17.44 6.43 8.57
N VAL A 411 -18.25 6.22 7.53
CA VAL A 411 -19.06 7.28 6.92
C VAL A 411 -20.04 7.86 7.93
N LEU A 412 -20.72 7.00 8.71
CA LEU A 412 -21.64 7.43 9.76
C LEU A 412 -20.93 8.24 10.85
N LEU A 413 -19.78 7.75 11.33
CA LEU A 413 -19.01 8.44 12.36
C LEU A 413 -18.39 9.74 11.86
N ASN A 414 -17.92 9.81 10.63
CA ASN A 414 -17.48 11.06 10.03
C ASN A 414 -18.61 12.09 10.02
N PHE A 415 -19.82 11.67 9.62
CA PHE A 415 -20.99 12.56 9.61
C PHE A 415 -21.34 13.09 11.01
N LEU A 416 -21.20 12.26 12.04
CA LEU A 416 -21.51 12.65 13.42
C LEU A 416 -20.40 13.49 14.07
N LEU A 417 -19.13 13.08 13.91
CA LEU A 417 -18.01 13.63 14.65
C LEU A 417 -17.41 14.89 14.00
N VAL A 418 -17.26 14.91 12.66
CA VAL A 418 -16.63 16.03 11.97
C VAL A 418 -17.50 17.30 12.02
N ARG A 419 -18.80 17.14 12.16
CA ARG A 419 -19.75 18.26 12.28
C ARG A 419 -19.67 18.97 13.63
N ILE A 420 -19.07 18.32 14.65
CA ILE A 420 -18.91 18.91 15.98
C ILE A 420 -17.73 19.90 15.93
N PRO A 421 -17.93 21.21 16.18
CA PRO A 421 -16.86 22.21 16.05
C PRO A 421 -15.64 21.92 16.93
N ALA A 422 -15.81 21.31 18.10
CA ALA A 422 -14.72 20.96 19.00
C ALA A 422 -13.85 19.78 18.49
N LEU A 423 -14.41 18.85 17.72
CA LEU A 423 -13.69 17.71 17.15
C LEU A 423 -13.20 17.98 15.72
N ASN A 424 -14.08 18.56 14.90
CA ASN A 424 -13.76 18.94 13.54
C ASN A 424 -13.08 17.81 12.75
N ILE A 425 -12.00 18.08 12.02
CA ILE A 425 -11.23 17.11 11.23
C ILE A 425 -10.67 15.95 12.08
N HIS A 426 -10.49 16.11 13.40
CA HIS A 426 -10.04 15.06 14.31
C HIS A 426 -11.04 13.89 14.42
N GLY A 427 -12.29 14.10 14.03
CA GLY A 427 -13.27 13.02 13.90
C GLY A 427 -12.89 11.96 12.87
N ALA A 428 -12.17 12.31 11.80
CA ALA A 428 -11.82 11.39 10.71
C ALA A 428 -10.82 10.28 11.12
N PRO A 429 -9.75 10.53 11.90
CA PRO A 429 -8.94 9.48 12.52
C PRO A 429 -9.73 8.53 13.41
N ILE A 430 -10.63 9.06 14.26
CA ILE A 430 -11.47 8.26 15.15
C ILE A 430 -12.38 7.33 14.34
N ALA A 431 -13.05 7.86 13.32
CA ALA A 431 -13.89 7.07 12.42
C ALA A 431 -13.10 5.98 11.69
N SER A 432 -11.84 6.25 11.31
CA SER A 432 -10.94 5.28 10.69
C SER A 432 -10.50 4.18 11.66
N LEU A 433 -10.25 4.49 12.93
CA LEU A 433 -9.97 3.50 13.97
C LEU A 433 -11.15 2.54 14.15
N VAL A 434 -12.36 3.06 14.25
CA VAL A 434 -13.57 2.24 14.36
C VAL A 434 -13.78 1.39 13.10
N CYS A 435 -13.58 1.95 11.90
CA CYS A 435 -13.65 1.23 10.63
C CYS A 435 -12.78 -0.04 10.65
N TYR A 436 -11.50 0.10 11.00
CA TYR A 436 -10.59 -1.05 11.02
C TYR A 436 -10.87 -2.01 12.18
N THR A 437 -11.36 -1.52 13.32
CA THR A 437 -11.78 -2.39 14.43
C THR A 437 -12.99 -3.24 14.04
N VAL A 438 -14.02 -2.62 13.44
CA VAL A 438 -15.23 -3.31 12.94
C VAL A 438 -14.88 -4.32 11.83
N SER A 439 -13.88 -4.02 11.01
CA SER A 439 -13.41 -4.94 9.97
C SER A 439 -12.57 -6.08 10.55
N MET A 440 -11.70 -5.79 11.52
CA MET A 440 -10.75 -6.75 12.09
C MET A 440 -11.44 -7.82 12.95
N ALA A 441 -12.36 -7.43 13.81
CA ALA A 441 -12.94 -8.34 14.80
C ALA A 441 -13.66 -9.54 14.14
N PRO A 442 -14.57 -9.37 13.16
CA PRO A 442 -15.18 -10.50 12.46
C PRO A 442 -14.16 -11.27 11.62
N ASN A 443 -13.21 -10.59 10.96
CA ASN A 443 -12.17 -11.28 10.18
C ASN A 443 -11.38 -12.24 11.08
N LEU A 444 -11.00 -11.79 12.28
CA LEU A 444 -10.26 -12.61 13.24
C LEU A 444 -11.08 -13.83 13.70
N TYR A 445 -12.38 -13.64 13.99
CA TYR A 445 -13.29 -14.74 14.31
C TYR A 445 -13.29 -15.80 13.20
N TYR A 446 -13.43 -15.38 11.94
CA TYR A 446 -13.44 -16.30 10.81
C TYR A 446 -12.07 -16.93 10.52
N VAL A 447 -10.95 -16.24 10.80
CA VAL A 447 -9.61 -16.83 10.73
C VAL A 447 -9.47 -17.98 11.73
N VAL A 448 -9.92 -17.79 12.97
CA VAL A 448 -9.91 -18.86 13.99
C VAL A 448 -10.79 -20.03 13.55
N LYS A 449 -11.97 -19.76 12.99
CA LYS A 449 -12.91 -20.78 12.53
C LYS A 449 -12.38 -21.61 11.36
N TYR A 450 -11.70 -21.00 10.38
CA TYR A 450 -11.36 -21.66 9.12
C TYR A 450 -9.87 -22.01 8.97
N ALA A 451 -8.97 -21.32 9.68
CA ALA A 451 -7.54 -21.45 9.47
C ALA A 451 -6.74 -21.74 10.74
N ALA A 452 -6.86 -20.95 11.80
CA ALA A 452 -5.89 -20.94 12.89
C ALA A 452 -6.18 -21.92 14.05
N ARG A 453 -7.32 -22.60 14.11
CA ARG A 453 -7.76 -23.48 15.21
C ARG A 453 -7.66 -22.89 16.63
N ARG A 454 -6.64 -22.07 16.91
CA ARG A 454 -6.40 -21.38 18.17
C ARG A 454 -5.87 -19.98 17.87
N PHE A 455 -6.18 -19.03 18.75
CA PHE A 455 -5.62 -17.68 18.71
C PHE A 455 -4.77 -17.48 19.96
N PRO A 456 -3.46 -17.72 19.89
CA PRO A 456 -2.56 -17.51 21.02
C PRO A 456 -2.34 -15.99 21.23
N VAL A 457 -3.22 -15.34 22.00
CA VAL A 457 -3.20 -13.90 22.28
C VAL A 457 -1.83 -13.44 22.79
N THR A 458 -1.20 -14.25 23.64
CA THR A 458 0.13 -13.95 24.18
C THR A 458 1.18 -13.81 23.08
N ASP A 459 1.19 -14.71 22.10
CA ASP A 459 2.20 -14.74 21.04
C ASP A 459 1.94 -13.71 19.94
N ILE A 460 0.65 -13.47 19.62
CA ILE A 460 0.27 -12.59 18.51
C ILE A 460 0.16 -11.13 18.97
N VAL A 461 -0.33 -10.88 20.19
CA VAL A 461 -0.64 -9.53 20.65
C VAL A 461 0.24 -9.10 21.82
N LEU A 462 0.25 -9.85 22.93
CA LEU A 462 0.86 -9.36 24.17
C LEU A 462 2.38 -9.20 24.09
N ARG A 463 3.09 -10.15 23.48
CA ARG A 463 4.56 -10.07 23.33
C ARG A 463 5.01 -8.95 22.39
N PRO A 464 4.44 -8.81 21.16
CA PRO A 464 4.75 -7.65 20.30
C PRO A 464 4.35 -6.33 20.94
N LEU A 465 3.22 -6.27 21.66
CA LEU A 465 2.77 -5.07 22.35
C LEU A 465 3.71 -4.66 23.48
N ALA A 466 4.15 -5.62 24.31
CA ALA A 466 5.11 -5.35 25.39
C ALA A 466 6.45 -4.79 24.84
N ALA A 467 6.97 -5.40 23.75
CA ALA A 467 8.16 -4.89 23.07
C ALA A 467 7.95 -3.47 22.50
N THR A 468 6.77 -3.23 21.95
CA THR A 468 6.38 -1.93 21.41
C THR A 468 6.27 -0.86 22.50
N LEU A 469 5.67 -1.19 23.64
CA LEU A 469 5.53 -0.25 24.76
C LEU A 469 6.90 0.10 25.37
N ALA A 470 7.79 -0.87 25.50
CA ALA A 470 9.17 -0.62 25.94
C ALA A 470 9.92 0.30 24.97
N MET A 471 9.81 0.04 23.66
CA MET A 471 10.32 0.93 22.60
C MET A 471 9.72 2.33 22.73
N GLY A 472 8.39 2.40 22.85
CA GLY A 472 7.66 3.68 22.95
C GLY A 472 8.10 4.51 24.14
N ALA A 473 8.28 3.90 25.31
CA ALA A 473 8.77 4.58 26.50
C ALA A 473 10.17 5.18 26.29
N VAL A 474 11.09 4.43 25.68
CA VAL A 474 12.44 4.92 25.40
C VAL A 474 12.43 6.05 24.36
N VAL A 475 11.67 5.90 23.28
CA VAL A 475 11.54 6.93 22.24
C VAL A 475 10.92 8.20 22.81
N TRP A 476 9.89 8.07 23.65
CA TRP A 476 9.23 9.20 24.31
C TRP A 476 10.18 9.94 25.27
N LEU A 477 10.96 9.21 26.09
CA LEU A 477 11.96 9.82 26.98
C LEU A 477 13.07 10.52 26.21
N LEU A 478 13.58 9.89 25.14
CA LEU A 478 14.59 10.53 24.27
C LEU A 478 14.01 11.76 23.59
N TRP A 479 12.77 11.66 23.12
CA TRP A 479 12.04 12.78 22.53
C TRP A 479 11.99 13.98 23.49
N GLN A 480 11.54 13.79 24.74
CA GLN A 480 11.45 14.87 25.73
C GLN A 480 12.81 15.50 26.06
N LYS A 481 13.89 14.72 26.03
CA LYS A 481 15.24 15.24 26.27
C LYS A 481 15.84 15.98 25.06
N LEU A 482 15.56 15.53 23.86
CA LEU A 482 16.14 16.07 22.62
C LEU A 482 15.28 17.15 21.97
N PHE A 483 13.98 17.14 22.20
CA PHE A 483 13.01 18.06 21.64
C PHE A 483 12.42 18.98 22.72
N THR A 484 13.26 19.77 23.33
CA THR A 484 12.85 20.98 24.03
C THR A 484 12.46 22.07 23.01
N GLU A 485 11.69 23.07 23.40
CA GLU A 485 11.28 24.18 22.52
C GLU A 485 12.46 24.85 21.80
N SER A 486 13.66 24.81 22.40
CA SER A 486 14.90 25.29 21.80
C SER A 486 15.33 24.53 20.52
N TYR A 487 14.88 23.27 20.31
CA TYR A 487 15.17 22.52 19.07
C TYR A 487 14.28 22.92 17.90
N LEU A 488 13.05 23.31 18.15
CA LEU A 488 12.15 23.85 17.13
C LEU A 488 12.68 25.18 16.57
N SER A 489 13.33 25.99 17.43
CA SER A 489 14.00 27.25 17.04
C SER A 489 15.42 27.04 16.49
N ALA A 490 16.05 25.87 16.72
CA ALA A 490 17.47 25.62 16.41
C ALA A 490 17.77 25.20 14.96
N GLY A 491 16.76 25.09 14.09
CA GLY A 491 16.91 24.81 12.68
C GLY A 491 16.71 23.34 12.27
N ARG A 492 16.31 23.14 10.99
CA ARG A 492 15.95 21.84 10.41
C ARG A 492 17.03 20.75 10.55
N GLY A 493 18.32 21.11 10.50
CA GLY A 493 19.41 20.15 10.57
C GLY A 493 19.49 19.44 11.93
N LYS A 494 19.34 20.17 13.03
CA LYS A 494 19.33 19.58 14.38
C LYS A 494 18.08 18.71 14.61
N LEU A 495 16.93 19.17 14.10
CA LEU A 495 15.68 18.42 14.14
C LEU A 495 15.80 17.08 13.40
N MET A 496 16.45 17.07 12.24
CA MET A 496 16.71 15.87 11.45
C MET A 496 17.61 14.88 12.19
N ILE A 497 18.71 15.36 12.78
CA ILE A 497 19.63 14.52 13.53
C ILE A 497 18.92 13.90 14.74
N ALA A 498 18.18 14.69 15.51
CA ALA A 498 17.43 14.21 16.67
C ALA A 498 16.35 13.19 16.25
N GLY A 499 15.63 13.43 15.16
CA GLY A 499 14.66 12.47 14.61
C GLY A 499 15.31 11.14 14.20
N ILE A 500 16.46 11.19 13.50
CA ILE A 500 17.20 9.99 13.12
C ILE A 500 17.69 9.22 14.36
N VAL A 501 18.20 9.92 15.37
CA VAL A 501 18.63 9.31 16.64
C VAL A 501 17.46 8.63 17.34
N CYS A 502 16.31 9.27 17.45
CA CYS A 502 15.11 8.67 18.06
C CYS A 502 14.63 7.44 17.29
N VAL A 503 14.61 7.49 15.96
CA VAL A 503 14.22 6.34 15.13
C VAL A 503 15.22 5.20 15.27
N ALA A 504 16.52 5.47 15.18
CA ALA A 504 17.57 4.45 15.32
C ALA A 504 17.55 3.80 16.72
N ALA A 505 17.42 4.59 17.79
CA ALA A 505 17.26 4.10 19.13
C ALA A 505 15.99 3.25 19.29
N GLY A 506 14.87 3.72 18.73
CA GLY A 506 13.61 2.98 18.74
C GLY A 506 13.74 1.61 18.06
N ILE A 507 14.35 1.56 16.88
CA ILE A 507 14.58 0.30 16.16
C ILE A 507 15.48 -0.63 17.00
N ALA A 508 16.58 -0.13 17.56
CA ALA A 508 17.50 -0.94 18.37
C ALA A 508 16.80 -1.52 19.60
N VAL A 509 16.10 -0.69 20.37
CA VAL A 509 15.35 -1.12 21.56
C VAL A 509 14.26 -2.11 21.18
N TYR A 510 13.51 -1.84 20.10
CA TYR A 510 12.46 -2.74 19.64
C TYR A 510 13.01 -4.12 19.29
N VAL A 511 14.08 -4.18 18.50
CA VAL A 511 14.71 -5.47 18.11
C VAL A 511 15.18 -6.24 19.36
N VAL A 512 15.84 -5.58 20.30
CA VAL A 512 16.27 -6.21 21.55
C VAL A 512 15.07 -6.72 22.35
N CYS A 513 14.06 -5.90 22.58
CA CYS A 513 12.86 -6.29 23.32
C CYS A 513 12.05 -7.38 22.60
N ALA A 514 11.93 -7.32 21.26
CA ALA A 514 11.25 -8.35 20.49
C ALA A 514 11.90 -9.73 20.60
N VAL A 515 13.24 -9.77 20.70
CA VAL A 515 13.98 -11.02 20.95
C VAL A 515 13.83 -11.45 22.40
N LEU A 516 13.98 -10.56 23.38
CA LEU A 516 13.86 -10.86 24.81
C LEU A 516 12.47 -11.39 25.18
N PHE A 517 11.41 -10.76 24.69
CA PHE A 517 10.02 -11.18 24.94
C PHE A 517 9.56 -12.32 24.03
N LYS A 518 10.46 -12.84 23.15
CA LYS A 518 10.15 -13.91 22.19
C LYS A 518 8.97 -13.55 21.26
N ALA A 519 8.83 -12.25 20.96
CA ALA A 519 7.86 -11.77 19.98
C ALA A 519 8.22 -12.23 18.56
N VAL A 520 9.52 -12.33 18.26
CA VAL A 520 10.06 -12.94 17.04
C VAL A 520 10.69 -14.29 17.42
N ARG A 521 10.26 -15.36 16.74
CA ARG A 521 10.82 -16.70 16.93
C ARG A 521 11.83 -17.02 15.83
N SER A 522 12.81 -17.87 16.14
CA SER A 522 13.76 -18.36 15.13
C SER A 522 13.10 -19.04 13.94
N GLU A 523 11.89 -19.57 14.15
CA GLU A 523 11.04 -20.19 13.11
C GLU A 523 10.51 -19.18 12.09
N ASP A 524 10.36 -17.90 12.47
CA ASP A 524 9.86 -16.81 11.62
C ASP A 524 10.94 -16.27 10.66
N LEU A 525 12.21 -16.59 10.94
CA LEU A 525 13.33 -16.11 10.13
C LEU A 525 13.49 -16.96 8.85
N PRO A 526 13.81 -16.34 7.71
CA PRO A 526 14.17 -17.06 6.48
C PRO A 526 15.30 -18.06 6.74
N ALA A 527 15.25 -19.21 6.07
CA ALA A 527 16.18 -20.33 6.31
C ALA A 527 17.68 -19.93 6.29
N ARG A 528 18.03 -18.91 5.50
CA ARG A 528 19.39 -18.36 5.44
C ARG A 528 19.81 -17.61 6.72
N LEU A 529 18.89 -16.87 7.31
CA LEU A 529 19.12 -16.14 8.58
C LEU A 529 18.99 -17.06 9.80
N ARG A 530 18.14 -18.09 9.71
CA ARG A 530 17.99 -19.12 10.75
C ARG A 530 19.33 -19.84 11.02
N ARG A 531 20.09 -20.21 9.99
CA ARG A 531 21.44 -20.83 10.15
C ARG A 531 22.42 -19.89 10.84
N ARG A 532 22.41 -18.60 10.55
CA ARG A 532 23.29 -17.61 11.22
C ARG A 532 22.85 -17.34 12.66
N ALA A 533 21.56 -17.21 12.93
CA ALA A 533 21.04 -16.99 14.29
C ALA A 533 21.32 -18.18 15.22
N VAL A 534 21.20 -19.43 14.72
CA VAL A 534 21.56 -20.64 15.50
C VAL A 534 23.06 -20.69 15.76
N LEU A 535 23.92 -20.30 14.81
CA LEU A 535 25.37 -20.22 15.00
C LEU A 535 25.75 -19.13 16.03
N CYS A 536 25.10 -17.96 15.99
CA CYS A 536 25.34 -16.92 16.99
C CYS A 536 24.85 -17.34 18.40
N TYR A 537 23.68 -17.99 18.49
CA TYR A 537 23.15 -18.47 19.77
C TYR A 537 24.02 -19.58 20.38
N ASN A 538 24.50 -20.51 19.57
CA ASN A 538 25.43 -21.55 20.04
C ASN A 538 26.79 -20.99 20.43
N ASN A 539 27.31 -19.96 19.76
CA ASN A 539 28.55 -19.30 20.16
C ASN A 539 28.41 -18.50 21.45
N VAL A 540 27.27 -17.88 21.71
CA VAL A 540 27.01 -17.17 22.99
C VAL A 540 26.78 -18.16 24.14
N SER A 541 26.12 -19.29 23.88
CA SER A 541 25.95 -20.35 24.90
C SER A 541 27.25 -21.11 25.17
N CYS A 542 28.10 -21.32 24.16
CA CYS A 542 29.42 -21.91 24.31
C CYS A 542 30.39 -20.99 25.08
N GLY A 543 30.29 -19.67 24.86
CA GLY A 543 31.08 -18.68 25.63
C GLY A 543 30.72 -18.61 27.12
N ARG A 544 29.45 -18.88 27.48
CA ARG A 544 29.03 -18.95 28.90
C ARG A 544 29.39 -20.28 29.61
N GLN A 545 29.59 -21.37 28.86
CA GLN A 545 30.04 -22.64 29.42
C GLN A 545 31.57 -22.71 29.59
N ASN A 546 32.34 -21.99 28.79
CA ASN A 546 33.80 -21.95 28.91
C ASN A 546 34.31 -21.08 30.07
N VAL A 547 33.48 -20.31 30.76
CA VAL A 547 33.85 -19.59 31.98
C VAL A 547 33.68 -20.46 33.24
N ARG A 548 33.11 -21.68 33.14
CA ARG A 548 32.88 -22.57 34.30
C ARG A 548 33.56 -23.94 34.24
N ARG A 549 34.43 -24.22 33.27
CA ARG A 549 35.23 -25.46 33.25
C ARG A 549 36.61 -25.21 32.65
N PHE A 550 37.51 -24.72 33.46
CA PHE A 550 38.89 -25.13 33.41
C PHE A 550 38.97 -26.40 34.24
N ASP A 551 38.91 -27.55 33.57
CA ASP A 551 39.56 -28.79 33.95
C ASP A 551 39.35 -29.82 32.82
N GLY A 552 40.46 -30.24 32.29
CA GLY A 552 40.83 -31.22 31.29
C GLY A 552 39.75 -32.15 30.69
N ALA A 553 39.46 -31.98 29.43
CA ALA A 553 39.20 -33.06 28.46
C ALA A 553 39.15 -32.50 27.03
N ALA A 554 39.92 -33.11 26.15
CA ALA A 554 40.05 -32.74 24.75
C ALA A 554 38.73 -32.88 23.95
N CYS A 555 38.46 -31.89 23.12
CA CYS A 555 37.34 -31.89 22.19
C CYS A 555 37.71 -32.67 20.91
N PRO A 556 36.86 -33.59 20.40
CA PRO A 556 37.13 -34.26 19.13
C PRO A 556 36.87 -33.31 17.93
N PRO A 557 37.59 -33.50 16.82
CA PRO A 557 37.46 -32.62 15.64
C PRO A 557 36.14 -32.84 14.88
N PRO A 558 35.65 -31.82 14.19
CA PRO A 558 34.39 -31.90 13.46
C PRO A 558 34.52 -32.84 12.23
N ALA A 559 33.58 -33.78 12.13
CA ALA A 559 33.47 -34.65 10.96
C ALA A 559 33.06 -33.82 9.73
N ILE A 560 33.88 -33.87 8.69
CA ILE A 560 33.61 -33.40 7.33
C ILE A 560 32.61 -34.39 6.73
N ILE A 561 31.37 -33.96 6.50
CA ILE A 561 30.43 -34.68 5.63
C ILE A 561 30.44 -33.98 4.28
N SER A 562 31.10 -34.62 3.32
CA SER A 562 31.00 -34.40 1.88
C SER A 562 29.69 -34.98 1.40
N ALA A 563 28.82 -34.16 0.77
CA ALA A 563 28.01 -34.39 -0.43
C ALA A 563 27.15 -33.14 -0.70
#